data_ab35ede7e00e4cc7e2ac1715cfec2ea0
#
_entry.id   ab35ede7e00e4cc7e2ac1715cfec2ea0
#
_cell.length_a   1.000
_cell.length_b   1.000
_cell.length_c   1.000
_cell.angle_alpha   90.00
_cell.angle_beta   90.00
_cell.angle_gamma   90.00
#
_symmetry.space_group_name_H-M   'P 1'
#
loop_
_entity.id
_entity.type
_entity.pdbx_description
1 polymer ?
#
loop_
_entity_poly.entity_id
_entity_poly.type
_entity_poly.pdbx_seq_one_letter_code
_entity_poly.pdbx_strand_id
1 'polypeptide(L)'
;MKHIFKTTLITVSILFLFTSKIFATGAGIQTGLIPGLFINETSSSVKNLTGNITGTIRMSKFPVVAGAGFEGGKLFSDFNYGFSVFADYWAVDLQIQNTWSFYSGFGFSGKLLTSDFKKWNFAAGARFFAGTNYTFYDNFLELYAQQNIVPTYIKSLTSSGNDGMFMFCFPFEAGLRMHF
;
A
#
# COMPACT_ATOMS: atom_id res chain seq x y z
N MET A 1 33.68 6.85 -4.44
CA MET A 1 32.53 6.27 -3.74
C MET A 1 31.17 6.59 -4.37
N LYS A 2 30.84 7.83 -4.74
CA LYS A 2 29.52 8.19 -5.36
C LYS A 2 29.18 7.45 -6.67
N HIS A 3 30.16 7.13 -7.51
CA HIS A 3 29.91 6.40 -8.77
C HIS A 3 29.61 4.91 -8.55
N ILE A 4 30.32 4.26 -7.61
CA ILE A 4 30.10 2.85 -7.28
C ILE A 4 28.66 2.66 -6.74
N PHE A 5 28.21 3.56 -5.86
CA PHE A 5 26.86 3.49 -5.30
C PHE A 5 25.75 3.63 -6.35
N LYS A 6 25.92 4.55 -7.32
CA LYS A 6 24.98 4.71 -8.44
C LYS A 6 24.93 3.46 -9.34
N THR A 7 26.09 2.91 -9.67
CA THR A 7 26.17 1.71 -10.52
C THR A 7 25.56 0.51 -9.82
N THR A 8 25.85 0.31 -8.54
CA THR A 8 25.27 -0.79 -7.74
C THR A 8 23.74 -0.66 -7.64
N LEU A 9 23.22 0.57 -7.41
CA LEU A 9 21.79 0.80 -7.31
C LEU A 9 21.08 0.50 -8.65
N ILE A 10 21.66 0.93 -9.76
CA ILE A 10 21.12 0.66 -11.11
C ILE A 10 21.16 -0.85 -11.41
N THR A 11 22.25 -1.52 -11.09
CA THR A 11 22.41 -2.97 -11.32
C THR A 11 21.41 -3.77 -10.50
N VAL A 12 21.22 -3.43 -9.22
CA VAL A 12 20.23 -4.06 -8.33
C VAL A 12 18.80 -3.81 -8.84
N SER A 13 18.49 -2.58 -9.30
CA SER A 13 17.18 -2.25 -9.87
C SER A 13 16.90 -3.03 -11.16
N ILE A 14 17.90 -3.16 -12.04
CA ILE A 14 17.78 -3.95 -13.28
C ILE A 14 17.62 -5.44 -12.94
N LEU A 15 18.41 -5.97 -12.00
CA LEU A 15 18.30 -7.36 -11.54
C LEU A 15 16.91 -7.65 -10.96
N PHE A 16 16.36 -6.71 -10.19
CA PHE A 16 15.02 -6.82 -9.61
C PHE A 16 13.92 -6.82 -10.69
N LEU A 17 14.08 -6.04 -11.77
CA LEU A 17 13.16 -6.03 -12.91
C LEU A 17 13.21 -7.33 -13.72
N PHE A 18 14.37 -7.95 -13.85
CA PHE A 18 14.50 -9.24 -14.56
C PHE A 18 14.02 -10.44 -13.73
N THR A 19 14.20 -10.43 -12.42
CA THR A 19 13.71 -11.49 -11.53
C THR A 19 12.20 -11.42 -11.33
N SER A 20 11.59 -10.23 -11.45
CA SER A 20 10.13 -10.07 -11.32
C SER A 20 9.34 -10.83 -12.40
N LYS A 21 9.88 -10.99 -13.62
CA LYS A 21 9.25 -11.81 -14.68
C LYS A 21 9.10 -13.29 -14.33
N ILE A 22 9.92 -13.82 -13.42
CA ILE A 22 9.87 -15.24 -13.02
C ILE A 22 8.80 -15.49 -11.96
N PHE A 23 8.40 -14.44 -11.20
CA PHE A 23 7.53 -14.57 -10.03
C PHE A 23 6.22 -13.77 -10.14
N ALA A 24 6.15 -12.77 -11.00
CA ALA A 24 4.96 -11.94 -11.15
C ALA A 24 4.07 -12.44 -12.29
N THR A 25 2.78 -12.64 -12.02
CA THR A 25 1.77 -12.85 -13.08
C THR A 25 1.05 -11.57 -13.44
N GLY A 26 1.24 -10.50 -12.69
CA GLY A 26 0.64 -9.22 -13.00
C GLY A 26 1.40 -8.05 -12.38
N ALA A 27 1.40 -6.94 -13.10
CA ALA A 27 1.92 -5.65 -12.62
C ALA A 27 0.88 -4.56 -12.89
N GLY A 28 0.77 -3.59 -11.98
CA GLY A 28 -0.26 -2.58 -12.07
C GLY A 28 0.02 -1.31 -11.29
N ILE A 29 -0.92 -0.41 -11.36
CA ILE A 29 -0.95 0.84 -10.62
C ILE A 29 -2.24 0.90 -9.82
N GLN A 30 -2.14 1.36 -8.59
CA GLN A 30 -3.22 1.55 -7.65
C GLN A 30 -3.19 2.98 -7.12
N THR A 31 -4.34 3.56 -6.94
CA THR A 31 -4.53 4.83 -6.24
C THR A 31 -5.63 4.68 -5.20
N GLY A 32 -5.61 5.51 -4.17
CA GLY A 32 -6.63 5.44 -3.15
C GLY A 32 -6.71 6.68 -2.28
N LEU A 33 -7.82 6.76 -1.55
CA LEU A 33 -8.07 7.71 -0.49
C LEU A 33 -8.05 6.99 0.85
N ILE A 34 -7.37 7.56 1.82
CA ILE A 34 -7.10 6.95 3.13
C ILE A 34 -7.63 7.88 4.22
N PRO A 35 -8.92 7.83 4.55
CA PRO A 35 -9.43 8.47 5.77
C PRO A 35 -8.90 7.73 7.00
N GLY A 36 -8.51 8.48 8.03
CA GLY A 36 -8.01 7.94 9.28
C GLY A 36 -8.77 8.52 10.49
N LEU A 37 -9.07 7.64 11.45
CA LEU A 37 -9.68 7.97 12.72
C LEU A 37 -8.66 7.75 13.85
N PHE A 38 -8.37 8.77 14.63
CA PHE A 38 -7.64 8.62 15.89
C PHE A 38 -8.61 8.22 16.99
N ILE A 39 -8.23 7.22 17.76
CA ILE A 39 -8.89 6.86 18.99
C ILE A 39 -8.13 7.55 20.10
N ASN A 40 -8.66 8.68 20.56
CA ASN A 40 -8.24 9.32 21.79
C ASN A 40 -9.39 9.29 22.78
N GLU A 41 -9.11 9.18 24.07
CA GLU A 41 -10.10 8.99 25.15
C GLU A 41 -11.19 10.08 25.23
N THR A 42 -11.03 11.20 24.53
CA THR A 42 -11.93 12.35 24.63
C THR A 42 -12.65 12.79 23.37
N SER A 43 -12.24 12.37 22.18
CA SER A 43 -12.98 12.68 20.93
C SER A 43 -12.51 11.86 19.74
N SER A 44 -13.42 11.16 19.09
CA SER A 44 -13.20 10.59 17.76
C SER A 44 -13.47 11.65 16.69
N SER A 45 -12.45 12.16 16.03
CA SER A 45 -12.61 13.07 14.91
C SER A 45 -11.84 12.54 13.69
N VAL A 46 -12.49 12.55 12.52
CA VAL A 46 -11.80 12.33 11.25
C VAL A 46 -10.87 13.51 11.04
N LYS A 47 -9.58 13.35 11.33
CA LYS A 47 -8.58 14.42 11.19
C LYS A 47 -7.59 14.17 10.07
N ASN A 48 -7.68 13.02 9.41
CA ASN A 48 -6.70 12.63 8.40
C ASN A 48 -7.38 12.22 7.12
N LEU A 49 -6.91 12.78 6.05
CA LEU A 49 -7.22 12.35 4.70
C LEU A 49 -5.92 12.39 3.90
N THR A 50 -5.45 11.21 3.54
CA THR A 50 -4.29 11.08 2.65
C THR A 50 -4.71 10.37 1.36
N GLY A 51 -3.95 10.60 0.29
CA GLY A 51 -4.07 9.89 -0.96
C GLY A 51 -2.78 9.13 -1.25
N ASN A 52 -2.86 8.05 -1.99
CA ASN A 52 -1.69 7.30 -2.44
C ASN A 52 -1.70 7.02 -3.94
N ILE A 53 -0.52 6.78 -4.48
CA ILE A 53 -0.30 6.16 -5.79
C ILE A 53 0.78 5.10 -5.63
N THR A 54 0.49 3.88 -6.05
CA THR A 54 1.30 2.70 -5.72
C THR A 54 1.43 1.79 -6.93
N GLY A 55 2.66 1.40 -7.25
CA GLY A 55 2.93 0.29 -8.15
C GLY A 55 2.67 -1.04 -7.45
N THR A 56 1.99 -1.98 -8.10
CA THR A 56 1.63 -3.28 -7.53
C THR A 56 2.13 -4.42 -8.38
N ILE A 57 2.48 -5.52 -7.74
CA ILE A 57 2.81 -6.79 -8.39
C ILE A 57 1.98 -7.91 -7.76
N ARG A 58 1.45 -8.80 -8.60
CA ARG A 58 0.79 -10.05 -8.18
C ARG A 58 1.72 -11.22 -8.46
N MET A 59 1.90 -12.11 -7.49
CA MET A 59 2.79 -13.25 -7.62
C MET A 59 2.07 -14.43 -8.26
N SER A 60 2.79 -15.19 -9.14
CA SER A 60 2.20 -16.31 -9.88
C SER A 60 1.91 -17.55 -9.06
N LYS A 61 2.74 -17.82 -8.06
CA LYS A 61 2.69 -19.06 -7.27
C LYS A 61 1.96 -18.91 -5.95
N PHE A 62 1.77 -17.72 -5.49
CA PHE A 62 1.15 -17.42 -4.21
C PHE A 62 0.06 -16.36 -4.40
N PRO A 63 -1.05 -16.45 -3.69
CA PRO A 63 -2.11 -15.44 -3.75
C PRO A 63 -1.69 -14.18 -2.98
N VAL A 64 -0.54 -13.60 -3.38
CA VAL A 64 0.06 -12.42 -2.75
C VAL A 64 0.15 -11.30 -3.75
N VAL A 65 -0.29 -10.12 -3.32
CA VAL A 65 -0.09 -8.85 -4.00
C VAL A 65 0.79 -7.97 -3.13
N ALA A 66 1.87 -7.47 -3.69
CA ALA A 66 2.74 -6.52 -3.01
C ALA A 66 2.72 -5.19 -3.75
N GLY A 67 2.91 -4.10 -3.03
CA GLY A 67 2.96 -2.77 -3.62
C GLY A 67 3.92 -1.83 -2.89
N ALA A 68 4.41 -0.85 -3.65
CA ALA A 68 5.23 0.23 -3.14
C ALA A 68 4.88 1.54 -3.86
N GLY A 69 4.81 2.64 -3.14
CA GLY A 69 4.39 3.90 -3.73
C GLY A 69 4.55 5.10 -2.80
N PHE A 70 3.91 6.18 -3.23
CA PHE A 70 3.90 7.45 -2.53
C PHE A 70 2.54 7.69 -1.88
N GLU A 71 2.57 8.30 -0.71
CA GLU A 71 1.40 8.74 0.01
C GLU A 71 1.58 10.22 0.39
N GLY A 72 0.51 11.00 0.32
CA GLY A 72 0.51 12.40 0.72
C GLY A 72 -0.87 12.89 1.13
N GLY A 73 -0.90 13.81 2.12
CA GLY A 73 -2.12 14.41 2.61
C GLY A 73 -2.02 14.93 4.03
N LYS A 74 -3.16 15.31 4.59
CA LYS A 74 -3.22 15.79 5.97
C LYS A 74 -3.14 14.64 6.96
N LEU A 75 -2.14 14.70 7.84
CA LEU A 75 -1.99 13.85 9.01
C LEU A 75 -1.87 14.80 10.21
N PHE A 76 -2.82 14.74 11.15
CA PHE A 76 -3.02 15.75 12.21
C PHE A 76 -3.36 17.15 11.64
N SER A 77 -2.52 18.15 11.88
CA SER A 77 -2.66 19.50 11.34
C SER A 77 -1.80 19.74 10.09
N ASP A 78 -0.77 18.93 9.90
CA ASP A 78 0.26 19.15 8.91
C ASP A 78 0.06 18.28 7.65
N PHE A 79 0.51 18.81 6.52
CA PHE A 79 0.62 18.03 5.30
C PHE A 79 1.84 17.13 5.40
N ASN A 80 1.62 15.82 5.31
CA ASN A 80 2.66 14.81 5.32
C ASN A 80 2.72 14.11 3.96
N TYR A 81 3.91 13.67 3.59
CA TYR A 81 4.15 12.90 2.38
C TYR A 81 5.27 11.88 2.65
N GLY A 82 5.30 10.82 1.87
CA GLY A 82 6.33 9.81 2.03
C GLY A 82 6.08 8.56 1.23
N PHE A 83 6.74 7.50 1.64
CA PHE A 83 6.70 6.21 0.99
C PHE A 83 5.84 5.24 1.78
N SER A 84 5.12 4.40 1.05
CA SER A 84 4.37 3.29 1.61
C SER A 84 4.69 2.00 0.88
N VAL A 85 4.67 0.90 1.62
CA VAL A 85 4.78 -0.46 1.08
C VAL A 85 3.70 -1.32 1.71
N PHE A 86 3.23 -2.33 0.98
CA PHE A 86 2.32 -3.32 1.54
C PHE A 86 2.54 -4.70 0.92
N ALA A 87 2.04 -5.71 1.62
CA ALA A 87 1.93 -7.07 1.12
C ALA A 87 0.61 -7.67 1.63
N ASP A 88 -0.26 -8.07 0.70
CA ASP A 88 -1.61 -8.56 0.92
C ASP A 88 -1.71 -10.02 0.47
N TYR A 89 -2.21 -10.89 1.35
CA TYR A 89 -2.52 -12.28 1.05
C TYR A 89 -4.03 -12.40 0.77
N TRP A 90 -4.40 -12.88 -0.42
CA TRP A 90 -5.77 -13.13 -0.82
C TRP A 90 -6.21 -14.49 -0.26
N ALA A 91 -6.92 -14.46 0.86
CA ALA A 91 -7.39 -15.66 1.53
C ALA A 91 -8.61 -16.29 0.85
N VAL A 92 -9.42 -15.43 0.22
CA VAL A 92 -10.63 -15.81 -0.52
C VAL A 92 -10.57 -15.15 -1.89
N ASP A 93 -10.85 -15.92 -2.93
CA ASP A 93 -11.01 -15.44 -4.31
C ASP A 93 -12.17 -16.24 -4.91
N LEU A 94 -13.34 -15.59 -5.05
CA LEU A 94 -14.60 -16.18 -5.48
C LEU A 94 -14.97 -15.61 -6.84
N GLN A 95 -14.91 -16.44 -7.85
CA GLN A 95 -15.39 -16.08 -9.19
C GLN A 95 -16.93 -16.07 -9.20
N ILE A 96 -17.53 -14.91 -9.44
CA ILE A 96 -18.99 -14.72 -9.53
C ILE A 96 -19.46 -15.01 -10.95
N GLN A 97 -18.71 -14.50 -11.93
CA GLN A 97 -18.91 -14.73 -13.37
C GLN A 97 -17.54 -14.87 -14.03
N ASN A 98 -17.49 -15.27 -15.29
CA ASN A 98 -16.23 -15.54 -16.03
C ASN A 98 -15.20 -14.41 -15.93
N THR A 99 -15.66 -13.17 -15.78
CA THR A 99 -14.81 -11.96 -15.77
C THR A 99 -14.86 -11.19 -14.45
N TRP A 100 -15.76 -11.55 -13.55
CA TRP A 100 -15.98 -10.83 -12.30
C TRP A 100 -15.75 -11.71 -11.08
N SER A 101 -14.89 -11.26 -10.18
CA SER A 101 -14.57 -11.96 -8.93
C SER A 101 -14.68 -11.03 -7.73
N PHE A 102 -14.96 -11.64 -6.59
CA PHE A 102 -14.85 -11.03 -5.27
C PHE A 102 -13.67 -11.64 -4.56
N TYR A 103 -12.88 -10.83 -3.88
CA TYR A 103 -11.75 -11.31 -3.10
C TYR A 103 -11.69 -10.64 -1.73
N SER A 104 -11.09 -11.33 -0.77
CA SER A 104 -10.82 -10.78 0.55
C SER A 104 -9.56 -11.41 1.14
N GLY A 105 -8.98 -10.73 2.11
CA GLY A 105 -7.77 -11.22 2.73
C GLY A 105 -7.22 -10.32 3.81
N PHE A 106 -5.96 -10.54 4.09
CA PHE A 106 -5.22 -9.80 5.10
C PHE A 106 -3.77 -9.55 4.65
N GLY A 107 -3.14 -8.59 5.27
CA GLY A 107 -1.78 -8.20 4.92
C GLY A 107 -1.15 -7.27 5.92
N PHE A 108 -0.04 -6.67 5.52
CA PHE A 108 0.70 -5.70 6.31
C PHE A 108 1.06 -4.50 5.46
N SER A 109 1.15 -3.34 6.11
CA SER A 109 1.67 -2.11 5.50
C SER A 109 2.69 -1.44 6.38
N GLY A 110 3.66 -0.81 5.75
CA GLY A 110 4.66 0.05 6.38
C GLY A 110 4.72 1.39 5.65
N LYS A 111 4.92 2.48 6.41
CA LYS A 111 4.99 3.82 5.86
C LYS A 111 6.10 4.61 6.54
N LEU A 112 6.76 5.46 5.75
CA LEU A 112 7.69 6.48 6.23
C LEU A 112 7.18 7.83 5.75
N LEU A 113 6.73 8.66 6.68
CA LEU A 113 6.07 9.93 6.41
C LEU A 113 6.86 11.09 7.01
N THR A 114 6.89 12.21 6.32
CA THR A 114 7.52 13.44 6.78
C THR A 114 6.73 14.66 6.37
N SER A 115 6.81 15.75 7.13
CA SER A 115 6.23 17.05 6.79
C SER A 115 7.29 18.05 6.29
N ASP A 116 8.54 17.91 6.72
CA ASP A 116 9.60 18.90 6.53
C ASP A 116 10.98 18.31 6.20
N PHE A 117 11.07 17.00 5.89
CA PHE A 117 12.30 16.21 5.71
C PHE A 117 13.22 16.13 6.96
N LYS A 118 12.89 16.83 8.04
CA LYS A 118 13.65 16.81 9.27
C LYS A 118 13.06 15.85 10.29
N LYS A 119 11.74 15.73 10.28
CA LYS A 119 10.98 14.87 11.20
C LYS A 119 10.36 13.72 10.42
N TRP A 120 10.72 12.52 10.77
CA TRP A 120 10.21 11.31 10.14
C TRP A 120 9.32 10.55 11.10
N ASN A 121 8.19 10.10 10.60
CA ASN A 121 7.26 9.23 11.28
C ASN A 121 7.27 7.88 10.60
N PHE A 122 7.42 6.83 11.37
CA PHE A 122 7.22 5.46 10.92
C PHE A 122 5.81 5.02 11.30
N ALA A 123 5.11 4.38 10.37
CA ALA A 123 3.83 3.79 10.65
C ALA A 123 3.82 2.34 10.14
N ALA A 124 3.23 1.45 10.92
CA ALA A 124 3.03 0.06 10.54
C ALA A 124 1.63 -0.39 10.92
N GLY A 125 1.00 -1.20 10.06
CA GLY A 125 -0.36 -1.65 10.29
C GLY A 125 -0.66 -3.01 9.68
N ALA A 126 -1.59 -3.73 10.31
CA ALA A 126 -2.21 -4.90 9.72
C ALA A 126 -3.31 -4.43 8.75
N ARG A 127 -3.41 -5.06 7.58
CA ARG A 127 -4.42 -4.76 6.57
C ARG A 127 -5.46 -5.89 6.55
N PHE A 128 -6.73 -5.54 6.58
CA PHE A 128 -7.83 -6.44 6.30
C PHE A 128 -8.62 -5.81 5.16
N PHE A 129 -8.85 -6.57 4.11
CA PHE A 129 -9.47 -6.02 2.91
C PHE A 129 -10.53 -6.93 2.32
N ALA A 130 -11.46 -6.30 1.61
CA ALA A 130 -12.40 -6.94 0.71
C ALA A 130 -12.52 -6.10 -0.55
N GLY A 131 -12.64 -6.74 -1.69
CA GLY A 131 -12.68 -6.06 -2.97
C GLY A 131 -13.32 -6.90 -4.07
N THR A 132 -13.41 -6.27 -5.21
CA THR A 132 -13.89 -6.90 -6.44
C THR A 132 -12.97 -6.55 -7.59
N ASN A 133 -12.84 -7.46 -8.53
CA ASN A 133 -12.11 -7.22 -9.77
C ASN A 133 -12.92 -7.65 -10.98
N TYR A 134 -12.63 -7.00 -12.07
CA TYR A 134 -13.18 -7.31 -13.39
C TYR A 134 -12.04 -7.47 -14.40
N THR A 135 -12.01 -8.59 -15.11
CA THR A 135 -10.96 -8.90 -16.09
C THR A 135 -11.47 -8.74 -17.52
N PHE A 136 -10.61 -8.21 -18.39
CA PHE A 136 -10.87 -7.96 -19.81
C PHE A 136 -9.81 -8.65 -20.66
N TYR A 137 -10.08 -8.75 -21.96
CA TYR A 137 -9.12 -9.24 -22.96
C TYR A 137 -8.47 -10.56 -22.55
N ASP A 138 -9.30 -11.60 -22.34
CA ASP A 138 -8.85 -12.92 -21.95
C ASP A 138 -7.96 -12.94 -20.69
N ASN A 139 -8.37 -12.17 -19.69
CA ASN A 139 -7.69 -11.98 -18.41
C ASN A 139 -6.34 -11.22 -18.49
N PHE A 140 -6.05 -10.54 -19.60
CA PHE A 140 -4.84 -9.75 -19.71
C PHE A 140 -4.89 -8.48 -18.84
N LEU A 141 -6.06 -7.82 -18.76
CA LEU A 141 -6.25 -6.58 -18.02
C LEU A 141 -7.26 -6.77 -16.89
N GLU A 142 -6.89 -6.39 -15.68
CA GLU A 142 -7.72 -6.42 -14.47
C GLU A 142 -7.96 -5.00 -13.96
N LEU A 143 -9.22 -4.62 -13.80
CA LEU A 143 -9.64 -3.45 -13.04
C LEU A 143 -10.14 -3.93 -11.68
N TYR A 144 -9.70 -3.33 -10.59
CA TYR A 144 -10.11 -3.72 -9.25
C TYR A 144 -10.38 -2.52 -8.35
N ALA A 145 -11.23 -2.76 -7.35
CA ALA A 145 -11.48 -1.83 -6.27
C ALA A 145 -11.57 -2.60 -4.94
N GLN A 146 -11.02 -2.02 -3.89
CA GLN A 146 -11.02 -2.64 -2.56
C GLN A 146 -11.20 -1.62 -1.45
N GLN A 147 -11.84 -2.05 -0.38
CA GLN A 147 -11.94 -1.36 0.88
C GLN A 147 -11.06 -2.06 1.90
N ASN A 148 -10.27 -1.30 2.64
CA ASN A 148 -9.40 -1.84 3.68
C ASN A 148 -9.78 -1.29 5.06
N ILE A 149 -9.44 -2.06 6.09
CA ILE A 149 -9.39 -1.63 7.49
C ILE A 149 -7.97 -1.88 7.97
N VAL A 150 -7.30 -0.80 8.40
CA VAL A 150 -5.88 -0.86 8.74
C VAL A 150 -5.65 -0.25 10.13
N PRO A 151 -5.71 -1.05 11.21
CA PRO A 151 -5.19 -0.63 12.50
C PRO A 151 -3.69 -0.33 12.34
N THR A 152 -3.30 0.89 12.61
CA THR A 152 -1.97 1.43 12.33
C THR A 152 -1.36 1.99 13.59
N TYR A 153 -0.13 1.60 13.89
CA TYR A 153 0.70 2.20 14.92
C TYR A 153 1.65 3.19 14.27
N ILE A 154 1.69 4.42 14.79
CA ILE A 154 2.54 5.51 14.30
C ILE A 154 3.50 5.91 15.39
N LYS A 155 4.79 6.04 15.05
CA LYS A 155 5.85 6.52 15.95
C LYS A 155 6.71 7.55 15.25
N SER A 156 6.99 8.65 15.96
CA SER A 156 8.01 9.61 15.50
C SER A 156 9.41 9.00 15.69
N LEU A 157 10.23 9.06 14.65
CA LEU A 157 11.62 8.62 14.69
C LEU A 157 12.59 9.70 15.20
N THR A 158 12.12 10.96 15.26
CA THR A 158 12.95 12.14 15.55
C THR A 158 12.72 12.67 16.97
N SER A 159 11.61 12.31 17.60
CA SER A 159 11.32 12.71 18.99
C SER A 159 11.89 11.70 19.96
N SER A 160 12.60 12.16 20.97
CA SER A 160 13.11 11.31 22.07
C SER A 160 12.00 10.84 23.04
N GLY A 161 10.75 11.25 22.84
CA GLY A 161 9.58 10.76 23.57
C GLY A 161 9.11 9.41 23.02
N ASN A 162 8.64 8.55 23.92
CA ASN A 162 8.21 7.18 23.59
C ASN A 162 6.74 7.13 23.10
N ASP A 163 6.21 8.24 22.61
CA ASP A 163 4.79 8.42 22.34
C ASP A 163 4.43 7.87 20.95
N GLY A 164 4.18 6.57 20.91
CA GLY A 164 3.51 5.94 19.76
C GLY A 164 2.00 6.12 19.88
N MET A 165 1.32 6.24 18.77
CA MET A 165 -0.11 6.46 18.68
C MET A 165 -0.78 5.42 17.79
N PHE A 166 -1.99 5.00 18.17
CA PHE A 166 -2.81 4.11 17.35
C PHE A 166 -3.87 4.89 16.57
N MET A 167 -4.03 4.50 15.31
CA MET A 167 -5.02 5.05 14.40
C MET A 167 -5.67 3.93 13.60
N PHE A 168 -6.96 4.06 13.30
CA PHE A 168 -7.63 3.22 12.31
C PHE A 168 -7.72 3.96 10.98
N CYS A 169 -7.14 3.40 9.96
CA CYS A 169 -7.27 3.88 8.58
C CYS A 169 -8.28 3.01 7.82
N PHE A 170 -9.01 3.65 6.89
CA PHE A 170 -10.01 3.00 6.04
C PHE A 170 -9.73 3.28 4.56
N PRO A 171 -8.60 2.80 4.01
CA PRO A 171 -8.25 3.02 2.62
C PRO A 171 -9.31 2.48 1.67
N PHE A 172 -9.81 3.33 0.78
CA PHE A 172 -10.53 2.91 -0.42
C PHE A 172 -9.56 3.02 -1.60
N GLU A 173 -9.27 1.89 -2.24
CA GLU A 173 -8.24 1.77 -3.25
C GLU A 173 -8.85 1.20 -4.54
N ALA A 174 -8.43 1.75 -5.68
CA ALA A 174 -8.77 1.24 -6.99
C ALA A 174 -7.52 1.19 -7.86
N GLY A 175 -7.45 0.22 -8.76
CA GLY A 175 -6.28 0.03 -9.58
C GLY A 175 -6.53 -0.74 -10.84
N LEU A 176 -5.50 -0.76 -11.68
CA LEU A 176 -5.45 -1.45 -12.94
C LEU A 176 -4.19 -2.29 -12.97
N ARG A 177 -4.32 -3.56 -13.39
CA ARG A 177 -3.21 -4.53 -13.45
C ARG A 177 -3.22 -5.25 -14.79
N MET A 178 -2.04 -5.40 -15.37
CA MET A 178 -1.79 -6.25 -16.53
C MET A 178 -1.22 -7.59 -16.08
N HIS A 179 -1.75 -8.69 -16.65
CA HIS A 179 -1.29 -10.05 -16.41
C HIS A 179 -0.45 -10.54 -17.57
N PHE A 180 0.55 -11.40 -17.28
CA PHE A 180 1.49 -11.90 -18.29
C PHE A 180 1.52 -13.42 -18.30
#